data_d04b932fc50e1ad04dca66d5bc6a2102
#
_entry.id   d04b932fc50e1ad04dca66d5bc6a2102
#
_cell.length_a   1.000
_cell.length_b   1.000
_cell.length_c   1.000
_cell.angle_alpha   90.00
_cell.angle_beta   90.00
_cell.angle_gamma   90.00
#
_symmetry.space_group_name_H-M   'P 1'
#
loop_
_entity.id
_entity.type
_entity.pdbx_description
1 polymer ?
#
loop_
_entity_poly.entity_id
_entity_poly.type
_entity_poly.pdbx_seq_one_letter_code
_entity_poly.pdbx_strand_id
1 'polypeptide(L)'
;MGDLSMAKSGRKINAANRIVAPGFIDVHTHDDRVLLAKPTMDMKISQGVTSVIVGNCGISLAPLVADNPPPPLDLIAEAGACRYSTFDQFLQEVEGAPAAVNAAFLVGHSTLRVGTMDSLDRAASLPEIKKMRSLLEEGLTAGAIGLSTGLFYKPAIMAPTEEVIEIASALKAHKARYVTHMRNESDHVIQSLDETFRIGSEARSPVIVSHHKVQGKNNFGRSVETLNHIDDHLHGHHHGIAFDVYPYVASSTVLKEDSIRLSERVLITWSKSRPDLAGRELSDIADELGCDIFSAAAQLQPAGAVYFAMAEEDVQRILSHPNAMIGSDGLPHDEHPHPRLWGTFPRVLGHYCRDLKLFSLEEAIRRMTGYSAETFGLIDRGVLKAGAFADITIFDEDTVLDRATFDKPMTPAAGIDTVMVNGSVVWEHGCATGNRPGHVLRHGGNHPN
;
A
#
# COMPACT_ATOMS: atom_id res chain seq x y z
N MET A 1 -26.64 -14.88 1.01
CA MET A 1 -26.38 -16.31 1.30
C MET A 1 -27.71 -16.99 1.60
N GLY A 2 -27.89 -18.25 1.19
CA GLY A 2 -29.14 -18.97 1.37
C GLY A 2 -29.01 -20.44 1.00
N ASP A 3 -30.10 -21.19 0.98
CA ASP A 3 -30.11 -22.58 0.51
C ASP A 3 -29.85 -22.61 -1.01
N LEU A 4 -28.69 -23.15 -1.39
CA LEU A 4 -28.26 -23.32 -2.76
C LEU A 4 -28.33 -24.77 -3.24
N SER A 5 -29.05 -25.66 -2.51
CA SER A 5 -29.13 -27.07 -2.82
C SER A 5 -29.66 -27.35 -4.22
N MET A 6 -30.54 -26.49 -4.76
CA MET A 6 -31.10 -26.57 -6.11
C MET A 6 -30.35 -25.73 -7.16
N ALA A 7 -29.30 -25.01 -6.76
CA ALA A 7 -28.55 -24.17 -7.70
C ALA A 7 -27.68 -25.03 -8.64
N LYS A 8 -27.74 -24.73 -9.93
CA LYS A 8 -26.83 -25.31 -10.92
C LYS A 8 -25.49 -24.57 -10.87
N SER A 9 -24.39 -25.32 -10.79
CA SER A 9 -23.04 -24.76 -10.79
C SER A 9 -22.08 -25.60 -11.61
N GLY A 10 -21.11 -24.97 -12.25
CA GLY A 10 -20.02 -25.66 -12.95
C GLY A 10 -19.01 -26.31 -11.98
N ARG A 11 -18.89 -25.76 -10.75
CA ARG A 11 -17.99 -26.24 -9.70
C ARG A 11 -18.65 -26.05 -8.33
N LYS A 12 -18.41 -27.01 -7.43
CA LYS A 12 -18.75 -26.91 -6.00
C LYS A 12 -17.48 -26.98 -5.17
N ILE A 13 -17.31 -26.05 -4.24
CA ILE A 13 -16.19 -26.01 -3.31
C ILE A 13 -16.76 -26.35 -1.92
N ASN A 14 -16.19 -27.36 -1.27
CA ASN A 14 -16.58 -27.73 0.08
C ASN A 14 -15.87 -26.78 1.08
N ALA A 15 -16.63 -25.94 1.75
CA ALA A 15 -16.14 -25.01 2.77
C ALA A 15 -16.59 -25.43 4.20
N ALA A 16 -16.87 -26.72 4.42
CA ALA A 16 -17.26 -27.22 5.77
C ALA A 16 -16.11 -26.92 6.77
N ASN A 17 -16.48 -26.36 7.92
CA ASN A 17 -15.54 -25.92 8.97
C ASN A 17 -14.52 -24.87 8.48
N ARG A 18 -14.90 -24.02 7.55
CA ARG A 18 -14.10 -22.90 7.04
C ARG A 18 -14.88 -21.60 7.10
N ILE A 19 -14.16 -20.51 7.22
CA ILE A 19 -14.72 -19.18 7.03
C ILE A 19 -14.74 -18.88 5.53
N VAL A 20 -15.88 -18.40 5.06
CA VAL A 20 -16.05 -17.86 3.70
C VAL A 20 -16.24 -16.36 3.84
N ALA A 21 -15.24 -15.60 3.44
CA ALA A 21 -15.22 -14.15 3.51
C ALA A 21 -15.18 -13.52 2.10
N PRO A 22 -15.55 -12.25 1.95
CA PRO A 22 -15.17 -11.49 0.76
C PRO A 22 -13.64 -11.53 0.59
N GLY A 23 -13.15 -11.48 -0.65
CA GLY A 23 -11.73 -11.38 -0.93
C GLY A 23 -11.12 -10.12 -0.31
N PHE A 24 -9.92 -10.25 0.25
CA PHE A 24 -9.26 -9.13 0.93
C PHE A 24 -8.78 -8.09 -0.07
N ILE A 25 -8.78 -6.83 0.38
CA ILE A 25 -8.33 -5.66 -0.38
C ILE A 25 -7.10 -5.10 0.30
N ASP A 26 -5.94 -5.20 -0.35
CA ASP A 26 -4.72 -4.57 0.11
C ASP A 26 -4.70 -3.11 -0.34
N VAL A 27 -5.01 -2.22 0.60
CA VAL A 27 -5.23 -0.79 0.28
C VAL A 27 -3.93 0.00 0.12
N HIS A 28 -2.78 -0.61 0.43
CA HIS A 28 -1.50 0.06 0.33
C HIS A 28 -0.44 -0.89 -0.24
N THR A 29 -0.12 -0.71 -1.51
CA THR A 29 0.88 -1.54 -2.18
C THR A 29 1.78 -0.72 -3.10
N HIS A 30 2.92 -1.31 -3.44
CA HIS A 30 3.87 -0.85 -4.44
C HIS A 30 3.99 -1.89 -5.58
N ASP A 31 2.85 -2.46 -5.93
CA ASP A 31 2.75 -3.57 -6.89
C ASP A 31 2.67 -3.10 -8.35
N ASP A 32 2.84 -1.80 -8.63
CA ASP A 32 2.67 -1.18 -9.94
C ASP A 32 3.33 -1.97 -11.07
N ARG A 33 4.62 -2.29 -10.95
CA ARG A 33 5.36 -3.05 -11.96
C ARG A 33 5.09 -4.56 -11.86
N VAL A 34 4.91 -5.08 -10.65
CA VAL A 34 4.77 -6.53 -10.45
C VAL A 34 3.48 -7.09 -11.02
N LEU A 35 2.43 -6.27 -11.18
CA LEU A 35 1.21 -6.64 -11.91
C LEU A 35 1.52 -7.16 -13.32
N LEU A 36 2.52 -6.58 -13.98
CA LEU A 36 2.98 -6.99 -15.32
C LEU A 36 4.13 -8.00 -15.28
N ALA A 37 5.08 -7.83 -14.35
CA ALA A 37 6.30 -8.64 -14.28
C ALA A 37 6.09 -10.03 -13.67
N LYS A 38 5.18 -10.14 -12.67
CA LYS A 38 4.84 -11.40 -11.98
C LYS A 38 3.32 -11.50 -11.80
N PRO A 39 2.54 -11.62 -12.89
CA PRO A 39 1.09 -11.47 -12.87
C PRO A 39 0.34 -12.57 -12.11
N THR A 40 0.99 -13.65 -11.67
CA THR A 40 0.42 -14.64 -10.75
C THR A 40 0.18 -14.09 -9.34
N MET A 41 0.90 -13.03 -8.95
CA MET A 41 0.72 -12.31 -7.68
C MET A 41 0.72 -13.23 -6.44
N ASP A 42 1.58 -14.23 -6.40
CA ASP A 42 1.61 -15.27 -5.36
C ASP A 42 1.69 -14.69 -3.95
N MET A 43 2.48 -13.59 -3.77
CA MET A 43 2.61 -12.88 -2.50
C MET A 43 1.31 -12.24 -2.02
N LYS A 44 0.31 -12.03 -2.89
CA LYS A 44 -1.01 -11.48 -2.56
C LYS A 44 -2.05 -12.58 -2.42
N ILE A 45 -2.21 -13.43 -3.43
CA ILE A 45 -3.25 -14.45 -3.43
C ILE A 45 -3.04 -15.50 -2.34
N SER A 46 -1.80 -15.82 -1.95
CA SER A 46 -1.49 -16.71 -0.83
C SER A 46 -1.95 -16.20 0.53
N GLN A 47 -2.28 -14.91 0.63
CA GLN A 47 -2.80 -14.25 1.83
C GLN A 47 -4.32 -14.03 1.81
N GLY A 48 -5.02 -14.44 0.73
CA GLY A 48 -6.45 -14.16 0.54
C GLY A 48 -6.75 -12.82 -0.12
N VAL A 49 -5.74 -12.09 -0.62
CA VAL A 49 -5.92 -10.80 -1.28
C VAL A 49 -6.42 -11.02 -2.71
N THR A 50 -7.48 -10.31 -3.08
CA THR A 50 -8.13 -10.35 -4.39
C THR A 50 -8.08 -9.03 -5.15
N SER A 51 -7.79 -7.94 -4.43
CA SER A 51 -7.66 -6.60 -5.01
C SER A 51 -6.53 -5.83 -4.34
N VAL A 52 -5.80 -5.04 -5.12
CA VAL A 52 -4.70 -4.19 -4.65
C VAL A 52 -4.93 -2.74 -5.06
N ILE A 53 -4.45 -1.79 -4.24
CA ILE A 53 -4.38 -0.37 -4.59
C ILE A 53 -2.92 0.00 -4.76
N VAL A 54 -2.55 0.46 -5.96
CA VAL A 54 -1.19 0.80 -6.36
C VAL A 54 -1.02 2.30 -6.60
N GLY A 55 0.20 2.76 -6.77
CA GLY A 55 0.50 4.19 -6.93
C GLY A 55 0.53 4.95 -5.61
N ASN A 56 0.78 4.28 -4.48
CA ASN A 56 0.87 4.87 -3.15
C ASN A 56 2.14 5.70 -2.93
N CYS A 57 2.23 6.42 -1.81
CA CYS A 57 3.40 7.20 -1.36
C CYS A 57 3.93 8.20 -2.41
N GLY A 58 3.06 8.68 -3.29
CA GLY A 58 3.43 9.65 -4.33
C GLY A 58 4.18 9.07 -5.51
N ILE A 59 4.32 7.76 -5.62
CA ILE A 59 5.02 7.10 -6.72
C ILE A 59 4.09 6.20 -7.54
N SER A 60 4.10 6.37 -8.86
CA SER A 60 3.37 5.56 -9.83
C SER A 60 4.21 5.43 -11.11
N LEU A 61 4.00 4.37 -11.91
CA LEU A 61 4.73 4.19 -13.18
C LEU A 61 4.30 5.19 -14.27
N ALA A 62 3.08 5.71 -14.16
CA ALA A 62 2.49 6.66 -15.09
C ALA A 62 1.91 7.89 -14.36
N PRO A 63 1.81 9.05 -15.03
CA PRO A 63 2.36 9.38 -16.34
C PRO A 63 3.83 9.78 -16.22
N LEU A 64 4.75 8.97 -16.72
CA LEU A 64 6.19 9.25 -16.68
C LEU A 64 6.93 8.52 -17.80
N VAL A 65 7.83 9.24 -18.47
CA VAL A 65 8.84 8.66 -19.37
C VAL A 65 10.21 9.04 -18.81
N ALA A 66 10.92 8.05 -18.27
CA ALA A 66 12.25 8.25 -17.68
C ALA A 66 13.02 6.92 -17.69
N ASP A 67 14.27 6.95 -18.16
CA ASP A 67 15.11 5.76 -18.20
C ASP A 67 15.60 5.34 -16.80
N ASN A 68 15.95 6.31 -15.96
CA ASN A 68 16.46 6.10 -14.60
C ASN A 68 15.74 7.04 -13.63
N PRO A 69 14.55 6.69 -13.16
CA PRO A 69 13.83 7.55 -12.22
C PRO A 69 14.58 7.65 -10.88
N PRO A 70 14.57 8.84 -10.23
CA PRO A 70 15.26 9.02 -8.96
C PRO A 70 14.52 8.29 -7.80
N PRO A 71 15.23 7.98 -6.69
CA PRO A 71 14.56 7.51 -5.47
C PRO A 71 13.45 8.48 -5.00
N PRO A 72 12.31 7.98 -4.51
CA PRO A 72 11.96 6.57 -4.26
C PRO A 72 11.28 5.84 -5.44
N LEU A 73 11.20 6.43 -6.63
CA LEU A 73 10.57 5.77 -7.79
C LEU A 73 11.30 4.48 -8.18
N ASP A 74 12.59 4.37 -7.89
CA ASP A 74 13.39 3.16 -8.08
C ASP A 74 12.93 1.96 -7.23
N LEU A 75 12.10 2.18 -6.19
CA LEU A 75 11.44 1.10 -5.44
C LEU A 75 10.42 0.32 -6.28
N ILE A 76 9.81 0.97 -7.30
CA ILE A 76 8.80 0.36 -8.16
C ILE A 76 9.24 0.24 -9.62
N ALA A 77 10.30 0.93 -10.03
CA ALA A 77 10.73 1.04 -11.41
C ALA A 77 12.21 0.67 -11.58
N GLU A 78 12.47 -0.23 -12.51
CA GLU A 78 13.80 -0.46 -13.07
C GLU A 78 13.98 0.34 -14.37
N ALA A 79 15.17 0.29 -14.96
CA ALA A 79 15.44 0.96 -16.23
C ALA A 79 14.42 0.59 -17.30
N GLY A 80 13.79 1.60 -17.92
CA GLY A 80 12.78 1.43 -18.95
C GLY A 80 11.35 1.06 -18.47
N ALA A 81 11.11 0.97 -17.16
CA ALA A 81 9.77 0.70 -16.63
C ALA A 81 8.85 1.93 -16.72
N CYS A 82 9.41 3.14 -16.54
CA CYS A 82 8.68 4.40 -16.71
C CYS A 82 8.66 4.81 -18.19
N ARG A 83 7.71 4.25 -18.95
CA ARG A 83 7.59 4.45 -20.41
C ARG A 83 6.22 4.96 -20.87
N TYR A 84 5.38 5.35 -19.94
CA TYR A 84 3.99 5.73 -20.20
C TYR A 84 3.84 7.24 -20.17
N SER A 85 3.64 7.87 -21.34
CA SER A 85 3.43 9.32 -21.44
C SER A 85 2.05 9.75 -20.92
N THR A 86 1.07 8.83 -20.89
CA THR A 86 -0.27 9.05 -20.33
C THR A 86 -0.62 7.95 -19.32
N PHE A 87 -1.52 8.28 -18.41
CA PHE A 87 -2.00 7.31 -17.43
C PHE A 87 -2.81 6.18 -18.09
N ASP A 88 -3.60 6.52 -19.10
CA ASP A 88 -4.42 5.55 -19.84
C ASP A 88 -3.59 4.49 -20.57
N GLN A 89 -2.41 4.84 -21.11
CA GLN A 89 -1.50 3.87 -21.71
C GLN A 89 -1.09 2.77 -20.75
N PHE A 90 -0.81 3.13 -19.48
CA PHE A 90 -0.48 2.15 -18.45
C PHE A 90 -1.67 1.25 -18.12
N LEU A 91 -2.86 1.84 -17.92
CA LEU A 91 -4.07 1.07 -17.63
C LEU A 91 -4.39 0.08 -18.76
N GLN A 92 -4.28 0.50 -20.02
CA GLN A 92 -4.50 -0.36 -21.20
C GLN A 92 -3.51 -1.53 -21.24
N GLU A 93 -2.24 -1.32 -20.88
CA GLU A 93 -1.26 -2.41 -20.83
C GLU A 93 -1.61 -3.42 -19.73
N VAL A 94 -2.02 -2.96 -18.55
CA VAL A 94 -2.47 -3.86 -17.46
C VAL A 94 -3.76 -4.61 -17.87
N GLU A 95 -4.70 -3.97 -18.55
CA GLU A 95 -5.91 -4.62 -19.08
C GLU A 95 -5.59 -5.66 -20.15
N GLY A 96 -4.61 -5.38 -21.01
CA GLY A 96 -4.14 -6.30 -22.05
C GLY A 96 -3.36 -7.50 -21.52
N ALA A 97 -2.79 -7.39 -20.32
CA ALA A 97 -2.00 -8.44 -19.66
C ALA A 97 -2.45 -8.60 -18.19
N PRO A 98 -3.69 -9.09 -17.94
CA PRO A 98 -4.27 -9.09 -16.60
C PRO A 98 -3.47 -9.93 -15.61
N ALA A 99 -3.48 -9.51 -14.35
CA ALA A 99 -2.92 -10.23 -13.22
C ALA A 99 -3.94 -11.17 -12.56
N ALA A 100 -3.50 -11.94 -11.56
CA ALA A 100 -4.40 -12.80 -10.77
C ALA A 100 -5.32 -11.99 -9.86
N VAL A 101 -4.97 -10.75 -9.50
CA VAL A 101 -5.74 -9.86 -8.63
C VAL A 101 -6.28 -8.65 -9.41
N ASN A 102 -7.36 -8.06 -8.91
CA ASN A 102 -7.84 -6.76 -9.40
C ASN A 102 -6.90 -5.64 -8.93
N ALA A 103 -6.81 -4.55 -9.68
CA ALA A 103 -6.00 -3.41 -9.32
C ALA A 103 -6.72 -2.07 -9.51
N ALA A 104 -6.69 -1.20 -8.50
CA ALA A 104 -7.08 0.20 -8.59
C ALA A 104 -5.83 1.08 -8.46
N PHE A 105 -5.84 2.27 -9.07
CA PHE A 105 -4.64 3.03 -9.34
C PHE A 105 -4.75 4.47 -8.85
N LEU A 106 -3.69 4.93 -8.16
CA LEU A 106 -3.49 6.32 -7.77
C LEU A 106 -2.46 6.98 -8.70
N VAL A 107 -2.60 8.27 -8.94
CA VAL A 107 -1.57 9.09 -9.60
C VAL A 107 -0.60 9.60 -8.53
N GLY A 108 0.69 9.36 -8.70
CA GLY A 108 1.72 9.75 -7.75
C GLY A 108 2.21 11.19 -7.95
N HIS A 109 2.16 12.02 -6.90
CA HIS A 109 2.65 13.41 -6.93
C HIS A 109 4.16 13.51 -7.22
N SER A 110 4.99 12.65 -6.61
CA SER A 110 6.43 12.59 -6.91
C SER A 110 6.68 12.24 -8.37
N THR A 111 5.87 11.34 -8.94
CA THR A 111 5.90 11.00 -10.37
C THR A 111 5.59 12.21 -11.23
N LEU A 112 4.56 12.98 -10.88
CA LEU A 112 4.22 14.22 -11.60
C LEU A 112 5.34 15.25 -11.52
N ARG A 113 5.96 15.44 -10.35
CA ARG A 113 7.10 16.37 -10.18
C ARG A 113 8.29 15.96 -11.02
N VAL A 114 8.68 14.68 -10.98
CA VAL A 114 9.80 14.14 -11.78
C VAL A 114 9.55 14.29 -13.28
N GLY A 115 8.33 14.08 -13.75
CA GLY A 115 7.97 14.21 -15.16
C GLY A 115 7.77 15.65 -15.65
N THR A 116 7.73 16.64 -14.74
CA THR A 116 7.38 18.04 -15.09
C THR A 116 8.48 19.05 -14.80
N MET A 117 9.25 18.83 -13.72
CA MET A 117 10.24 19.80 -13.22
C MET A 117 11.65 19.44 -13.69
N ASP A 118 12.45 20.47 -13.90
CA ASP A 118 13.88 20.36 -14.22
C ASP A 118 14.77 20.20 -12.97
N SER A 119 14.30 20.65 -11.80
CA SER A 119 14.96 20.50 -10.50
C SER A 119 13.93 20.20 -9.41
N LEU A 120 14.26 19.23 -8.57
CA LEU A 120 13.40 18.79 -7.45
C LEU A 120 13.77 19.46 -6.11
N ASP A 121 14.86 20.24 -6.09
CA ASP A 121 15.37 20.91 -4.88
C ASP A 121 14.72 22.29 -4.64
N ARG A 122 13.53 22.51 -5.19
CA ARG A 122 12.75 23.75 -5.09
C ARG A 122 11.24 23.48 -5.12
N ALA A 123 10.44 24.45 -4.73
CA ALA A 123 9.00 24.47 -5.00
C ALA A 123 8.75 24.51 -6.52
N ALA A 124 7.63 23.96 -6.96
CA ALA A 124 7.20 24.06 -8.35
C ALA A 124 6.74 25.48 -8.68
N SER A 125 7.03 25.94 -9.89
CA SER A 125 6.49 27.19 -10.43
C SER A 125 5.01 27.04 -10.81
N LEU A 126 4.30 28.15 -10.95
CA LEU A 126 2.89 28.12 -11.36
C LEU A 126 2.62 27.36 -12.68
N PRO A 127 3.46 27.50 -13.75
CA PRO A 127 3.29 26.68 -14.95
C PRO A 127 3.47 25.17 -14.68
N GLU A 128 4.42 24.76 -13.83
CA GLU A 128 4.65 23.37 -13.47
C GLU A 128 3.47 22.81 -12.65
N ILE A 129 2.95 23.56 -11.68
CA ILE A 129 1.76 23.19 -10.90
C ILE A 129 0.57 22.98 -11.83
N LYS A 130 0.32 23.89 -12.77
CA LYS A 130 -0.76 23.76 -13.77
C LYS A 130 -0.58 22.51 -14.64
N LYS A 131 0.66 22.21 -15.03
CA LYS A 131 0.98 21.01 -15.82
C LYS A 131 0.72 19.73 -15.02
N MET A 132 1.19 19.67 -13.78
CA MET A 132 0.96 18.53 -12.87
C MET A 132 -0.54 18.31 -12.61
N ARG A 133 -1.28 19.39 -12.36
CA ARG A 133 -2.73 19.32 -12.19
C ARG A 133 -3.44 18.79 -13.45
N SER A 134 -3.05 19.24 -14.65
CA SER A 134 -3.61 18.74 -15.91
C SER A 134 -3.34 17.26 -16.13
N LEU A 135 -2.14 16.78 -15.79
CA LEU A 135 -1.79 15.35 -15.84
C LEU A 135 -2.59 14.52 -14.83
N LEU A 136 -2.85 15.07 -13.63
CA LEU A 136 -3.75 14.44 -12.66
C LEU A 136 -5.19 14.36 -13.20
N GLU A 137 -5.73 15.45 -13.76
CA GLU A 137 -7.06 15.49 -14.36
C GLU A 137 -7.20 14.45 -15.50
N GLU A 138 -6.17 14.31 -16.33
CA GLU A 138 -6.10 13.25 -17.36
C GLU A 138 -6.16 11.85 -16.73
N GLY A 139 -5.32 11.58 -15.70
CA GLY A 139 -5.31 10.30 -15.01
C GLY A 139 -6.65 9.96 -14.34
N LEU A 140 -7.29 10.93 -13.69
CA LEU A 140 -8.61 10.76 -13.09
C LEU A 140 -9.71 10.48 -14.16
N THR A 141 -9.61 11.14 -15.31
CA THR A 141 -10.51 10.88 -16.45
C THR A 141 -10.30 9.49 -17.03
N ALA A 142 -9.06 9.01 -17.06
CA ALA A 142 -8.70 7.64 -17.47
C ALA A 142 -9.16 6.58 -16.45
N GLY A 143 -9.53 6.97 -15.22
CA GLY A 143 -10.09 6.05 -14.21
C GLY A 143 -9.23 5.88 -12.97
N ALA A 144 -8.21 6.71 -12.75
CA ALA A 144 -7.50 6.74 -11.47
C ALA A 144 -8.47 7.07 -10.33
N ILE A 145 -8.28 6.45 -9.16
CA ILE A 145 -9.16 6.61 -7.99
C ILE A 145 -8.75 7.77 -7.07
N GLY A 146 -7.60 8.40 -7.33
CA GLY A 146 -7.10 9.50 -6.51
C GLY A 146 -5.70 9.96 -6.84
N LEU A 147 -5.22 10.88 -5.99
CA LEU A 147 -3.84 11.37 -5.94
C LEU A 147 -3.15 10.80 -4.70
N SER A 148 -1.93 10.31 -4.85
CA SER A 148 -1.07 10.00 -3.71
C SER A 148 0.07 11.00 -3.57
N THR A 149 0.50 11.27 -2.33
CA THR A 149 1.71 12.06 -2.04
C THR A 149 2.68 11.29 -1.13
N GLY A 150 3.96 11.61 -1.23
CA GLY A 150 5.00 11.12 -0.31
C GLY A 150 5.90 12.30 0.06
N LEU A 151 5.39 13.18 0.93
CA LEU A 151 6.04 14.46 1.28
C LEU A 151 7.33 14.29 2.08
N PHE A 152 7.60 13.09 2.56
CA PHE A 152 8.84 12.68 3.22
C PHE A 152 10.02 12.53 2.24
N TYR A 153 9.75 12.20 0.97
CA TYR A 153 10.78 11.84 -0.01
C TYR A 153 11.31 13.03 -0.78
N LYS A 154 12.59 12.93 -1.21
CA LYS A 154 13.31 14.01 -1.92
C LYS A 154 12.54 14.65 -3.09
N PRO A 155 11.86 13.91 -3.98
CA PRO A 155 11.10 14.53 -5.07
C PRO A 155 9.99 15.47 -4.62
N ALA A 156 9.43 15.28 -3.41
CA ALA A 156 8.29 16.04 -2.90
C ALA A 156 8.57 16.84 -1.61
N ILE A 157 9.70 16.64 -0.94
CA ILE A 157 9.99 17.29 0.35
C ILE A 157 10.00 18.82 0.26
N MET A 158 10.37 19.36 -0.90
CA MET A 158 10.41 20.81 -1.17
C MET A 158 9.06 21.36 -1.66
N ALA A 159 8.04 20.51 -1.82
CA ALA A 159 6.69 20.96 -2.16
C ALA A 159 6.04 21.66 -0.95
N PRO A 160 5.69 22.94 -1.03
CA PRO A 160 4.88 23.59 -0.01
C PRO A 160 3.45 23.04 -0.04
N THR A 161 2.74 23.17 1.07
CA THR A 161 1.35 22.71 1.21
C THR A 161 0.43 23.28 0.12
N GLU A 162 0.64 24.54 -0.26
CA GLU A 162 -0.11 25.25 -1.30
C GLU A 162 0.04 24.62 -2.69
N GLU A 163 1.21 24.11 -3.03
CA GLU A 163 1.46 23.37 -4.28
C GLU A 163 0.58 22.12 -4.33
N VAL A 164 0.57 21.36 -3.23
CA VAL A 164 -0.22 20.12 -3.14
C VAL A 164 -1.71 20.42 -3.20
N ILE A 165 -2.20 21.45 -2.50
CA ILE A 165 -3.60 21.89 -2.53
C ILE A 165 -4.05 22.24 -3.95
N GLU A 166 -3.25 23.03 -4.68
CA GLU A 166 -3.60 23.45 -6.04
C GLU A 166 -3.70 22.26 -7.00
N ILE A 167 -2.78 21.29 -6.91
CA ILE A 167 -2.83 20.06 -7.69
C ILE A 167 -4.04 19.21 -7.26
N ALA A 168 -4.21 18.96 -5.96
CA ALA A 168 -5.28 18.14 -5.40
C ALA A 168 -6.69 18.72 -5.64
N SER A 169 -6.80 20.01 -5.97
CA SER A 169 -8.09 20.64 -6.30
C SER A 169 -8.84 19.95 -7.45
N ALA A 170 -8.14 19.21 -8.33
CA ALA A 170 -8.72 18.37 -9.37
C ALA A 170 -9.59 17.22 -8.83
N LEU A 171 -9.29 16.71 -7.63
CA LEU A 171 -9.99 15.57 -7.02
C LEU A 171 -11.48 15.81 -6.82
N LYS A 172 -11.86 17.06 -6.51
CA LYS A 172 -13.25 17.45 -6.23
C LYS A 172 -14.20 17.07 -7.37
N ALA A 173 -13.86 17.41 -8.61
CA ALA A 173 -14.71 17.17 -9.78
C ALA A 173 -14.96 15.67 -10.01
N HIS A 174 -14.01 14.85 -9.66
CA HIS A 174 -14.03 13.39 -9.80
C HIS A 174 -14.48 12.65 -8.54
N LYS A 175 -14.73 13.33 -7.41
CA LYS A 175 -14.99 12.70 -6.10
C LYS A 175 -13.91 11.67 -5.74
N ALA A 176 -12.68 11.94 -6.14
CA ALA A 176 -11.52 11.05 -5.95
C ALA A 176 -10.85 11.30 -4.59
N ARG A 177 -9.88 10.48 -4.18
CA ARG A 177 -9.28 10.45 -2.85
C ARG A 177 -7.92 11.11 -2.83
N TYR A 178 -7.60 11.76 -1.71
CA TYR A 178 -6.25 12.19 -1.37
C TYR A 178 -5.64 11.18 -0.40
N VAL A 179 -4.54 10.53 -0.81
CA VAL A 179 -3.84 9.49 -0.06
C VAL A 179 -2.41 9.96 0.23
N THR A 180 -1.90 9.87 1.45
CA THR A 180 -0.61 10.51 1.74
C THR A 180 0.29 9.73 2.71
N HIS A 181 1.52 9.46 2.26
CA HIS A 181 2.68 9.31 3.15
C HIS A 181 3.04 10.72 3.64
N MET A 182 2.81 10.98 4.91
CA MET A 182 2.96 12.30 5.52
C MET A 182 4.41 12.81 5.48
N ARG A 183 4.59 14.09 5.68
CA ARG A 183 5.92 14.73 5.68
C ARG A 183 6.83 14.24 6.80
N ASN A 184 6.26 13.96 7.96
CA ASN A 184 6.97 13.48 9.14
C ASN A 184 6.08 12.54 9.95
N GLU A 185 6.61 11.36 10.29
CA GLU A 185 5.92 10.33 11.07
C GLU A 185 6.61 10.11 12.43
N SER A 186 7.35 11.10 12.92
CA SER A 186 8.10 11.08 14.18
C SER A 186 7.80 12.32 15.03
N ASP A 187 8.77 13.16 15.32
CA ASP A 187 8.66 14.30 16.24
C ASP A 187 7.57 15.31 15.82
N HIS A 188 7.34 15.48 14.53
CA HIS A 188 6.39 16.43 13.95
C HIS A 188 5.13 15.76 13.35
N VAL A 189 4.74 14.59 13.88
CA VAL A 189 3.61 13.81 13.36
C VAL A 189 2.28 14.57 13.41
N ILE A 190 2.02 15.36 14.47
CA ILE A 190 0.79 16.15 14.60
C ILE A 190 0.72 17.26 13.54
N GLN A 191 1.81 17.99 13.33
CA GLN A 191 1.88 19.02 12.28
C GLN A 191 1.69 18.42 10.89
N SER A 192 2.14 17.18 10.68
CA SER A 192 1.93 16.47 9.42
C SER A 192 0.49 16.00 9.24
N LEU A 193 -0.21 15.65 10.31
CA LEU A 193 -1.65 15.40 10.30
C LEU A 193 -2.43 16.68 9.97
N ASP A 194 -2.08 17.82 10.60
CA ASP A 194 -2.68 19.13 10.33
C ASP A 194 -2.51 19.52 8.84
N GLU A 195 -1.30 19.36 8.29
CA GLU A 195 -1.02 19.58 6.86
C GLU A 195 -1.91 18.71 6.00
N THR A 196 -2.01 17.42 6.33
CA THR A 196 -2.80 16.43 5.61
C THR A 196 -4.29 16.78 5.60
N PHE A 197 -4.85 17.13 6.75
CA PHE A 197 -6.25 17.50 6.89
C PHE A 197 -6.56 18.83 6.19
N ARG A 198 -5.65 19.79 6.26
CA ARG A 198 -5.76 21.05 5.51
C ARG A 198 -5.83 20.80 3.99
N ILE A 199 -4.93 19.97 3.44
CA ILE A 199 -4.94 19.62 2.02
C ILE A 199 -6.28 18.99 1.63
N GLY A 200 -6.75 17.98 2.37
CA GLY A 200 -8.02 17.32 2.09
C GLY A 200 -9.21 18.25 2.14
N SER A 201 -9.27 19.15 3.14
CA SER A 201 -10.34 20.14 3.32
C SER A 201 -10.37 21.13 2.17
N GLU A 202 -9.25 21.71 1.79
CA GLU A 202 -9.18 22.71 0.71
C GLU A 202 -9.39 22.06 -0.66
N ALA A 203 -8.90 20.83 -0.87
CA ALA A 203 -9.17 20.04 -2.08
C ALA A 203 -10.61 19.49 -2.14
N ARG A 204 -11.36 19.52 -1.01
CA ARG A 204 -12.69 18.93 -0.85
C ARG A 204 -12.71 17.44 -1.21
N SER A 205 -11.76 16.69 -0.70
CA SER A 205 -11.53 15.29 -0.98
C SER A 205 -11.49 14.49 0.31
N PRO A 206 -12.00 13.24 0.34
CA PRO A 206 -11.70 12.30 1.42
C PRO A 206 -10.20 12.11 1.58
N VAL A 207 -9.75 12.01 2.84
CA VAL A 207 -8.33 11.86 3.19
C VAL A 207 -8.06 10.44 3.65
N ILE A 208 -6.95 9.87 3.18
CA ILE A 208 -6.43 8.59 3.66
C ILE A 208 -4.97 8.79 4.06
N VAL A 209 -4.71 8.68 5.36
CA VAL A 209 -3.35 8.69 5.90
C VAL A 209 -2.73 7.32 5.66
N SER A 210 -1.70 7.26 4.84
CA SER A 210 -0.99 6.03 4.49
C SER A 210 -0.25 5.46 5.70
N HIS A 211 -0.32 4.13 5.89
CA HIS A 211 0.48 3.36 6.86
C HIS A 211 0.72 4.10 8.18
N HIS A 212 -0.38 4.60 8.80
CA HIS A 212 -0.29 5.43 10.00
C HIS A 212 0.55 4.77 11.10
N LYS A 213 1.56 5.48 11.56
CA LYS A 213 2.50 5.07 12.60
C LYS A 213 3.15 6.26 13.29
N VAL A 214 3.83 6.00 14.39
CA VAL A 214 4.72 6.97 15.03
C VAL A 214 6.10 6.32 15.20
N GLN A 215 7.12 6.93 14.64
CA GLN A 215 8.48 6.37 14.58
C GLN A 215 9.42 7.03 15.61
N GLY A 216 10.38 6.21 16.07
CA GLY A 216 11.44 6.64 16.96
C GLY A 216 11.12 6.46 18.44
N LYS A 217 12.09 5.94 19.20
CA LYS A 217 11.96 5.55 20.60
C LYS A 217 11.39 6.68 21.50
N ASN A 218 11.77 7.93 21.22
CA ASN A 218 11.29 9.08 21.98
C ASN A 218 9.80 9.39 21.73
N ASN A 219 9.21 8.79 20.71
CA ASN A 219 7.83 8.99 20.30
C ASN A 219 6.91 7.81 20.64
N PHE A 220 7.43 6.74 21.25
CA PHE A 220 6.62 5.59 21.65
C PHE A 220 5.50 6.01 22.60
N GLY A 221 4.28 5.48 22.34
CA GLY A 221 3.05 5.84 23.07
C GLY A 221 2.27 7.01 22.47
N ARG A 222 2.85 7.80 21.55
CA ARG A 222 2.17 8.97 20.95
C ARG A 222 1.04 8.60 19.98
N SER A 223 0.83 7.32 19.68
CA SER A 223 -0.38 6.90 18.94
C SER A 223 -1.67 7.28 19.67
N VAL A 224 -1.66 7.46 21.00
CA VAL A 224 -2.80 8.02 21.74
C VAL A 224 -3.11 9.45 21.27
N GLU A 225 -2.06 10.28 21.17
CA GLU A 225 -2.18 11.68 20.72
C GLU A 225 -2.66 11.74 19.26
N THR A 226 -2.06 10.94 18.37
CA THR A 226 -2.40 10.99 16.94
C THR A 226 -3.80 10.49 16.63
N LEU A 227 -4.27 9.44 17.32
CA LEU A 227 -5.61 8.92 17.13
C LEU A 227 -6.68 9.88 17.68
N ASN A 228 -6.45 10.47 18.86
CA ASN A 228 -7.34 11.51 19.38
C ASN A 228 -7.41 12.70 18.41
N HIS A 229 -6.27 13.12 17.85
CA HIS A 229 -6.23 14.21 16.87
C HIS A 229 -6.99 13.88 15.57
N ILE A 230 -6.93 12.63 15.09
CA ILE A 230 -7.74 12.14 13.97
C ILE A 230 -9.23 12.18 14.32
N ASP A 231 -9.61 11.70 15.51
CA ASP A 231 -11.02 11.65 15.95
C ASP A 231 -11.62 13.04 16.09
N ASP A 232 -10.88 13.99 16.66
CA ASP A 232 -11.32 15.39 16.79
C ASP A 232 -11.61 16.01 15.41
N HIS A 233 -10.82 15.68 14.40
CA HIS A 233 -11.00 16.18 13.04
C HIS A 233 -12.10 15.44 12.26
N LEU A 234 -12.38 14.17 12.56
CA LEU A 234 -13.48 13.42 11.94
C LEU A 234 -14.83 14.10 12.15
N HIS A 235 -15.06 14.67 13.32
CA HIS A 235 -16.31 15.38 13.64
C HIS A 235 -16.48 16.72 12.90
N GLY A 236 -15.40 17.30 12.34
CA GLY A 236 -15.39 18.58 11.62
C GLY A 236 -15.24 18.45 10.10
N HIS A 237 -14.77 17.29 9.60
CA HIS A 237 -14.50 17.07 8.17
C HIS A 237 -15.71 16.47 7.44
N HIS A 238 -16.29 17.23 6.53
CA HIS A 238 -17.43 16.81 5.71
C HIS A 238 -17.08 15.75 4.64
N HIS A 239 -15.79 15.41 4.46
CA HIS A 239 -15.31 14.53 3.39
C HIS A 239 -14.76 13.19 3.88
N GLY A 240 -14.68 12.96 5.19
CA GLY A 240 -14.18 11.73 5.79
C GLY A 240 -12.65 11.65 5.87
N ILE A 241 -12.17 11.01 6.95
CA ILE A 241 -10.77 10.69 7.19
C ILE A 241 -10.69 9.19 7.49
N ALA A 242 -9.78 8.50 6.82
CA ALA A 242 -9.43 7.12 7.10
C ALA A 242 -7.90 6.98 7.09
N PHE A 243 -7.40 5.84 7.52
CA PHE A 243 -5.97 5.53 7.44
C PHE A 243 -5.77 4.03 7.24
N ASP A 244 -4.62 3.65 6.71
CA ASP A 244 -4.19 2.26 6.68
C ASP A 244 -3.02 2.02 7.63
N VAL A 245 -2.82 0.75 7.99
CA VAL A 245 -1.79 0.29 8.90
C VAL A 245 -1.37 -1.15 8.53
N TYR A 246 -0.10 -1.46 8.74
CA TYR A 246 0.41 -2.83 8.67
C TYR A 246 0.74 -3.37 10.08
N PRO A 247 0.60 -4.69 10.31
CA PRO A 247 0.72 -5.30 11.63
C PRO A 247 2.18 -5.64 12.00
N TYR A 248 3.09 -4.66 11.96
CA TYR A 248 4.53 -4.84 12.22
C TYR A 248 5.15 -3.61 12.87
N VAL A 249 6.16 -3.84 13.72
CA VAL A 249 6.95 -2.80 14.42
C VAL A 249 8.10 -2.24 13.58
N ALA A 250 8.20 -2.66 12.32
CA ALA A 250 9.24 -2.22 11.40
C ALA A 250 8.65 -1.69 10.11
N SER A 251 9.27 -0.67 9.55
CA SER A 251 8.98 -0.13 8.21
C SER A 251 10.03 -0.58 7.19
N SER A 252 9.79 -0.37 5.89
CA SER A 252 10.77 -0.64 4.84
C SER A 252 10.68 0.43 3.76
N THR A 253 11.84 1.01 3.40
CA THR A 253 11.97 2.01 2.33
C THR A 253 13.44 2.16 1.90
N VAL A 254 13.76 3.20 1.12
CA VAL A 254 15.16 3.52 0.74
C VAL A 254 16.06 3.72 1.95
N LEU A 255 17.33 3.30 1.84
CA LEU A 255 18.31 3.45 2.93
C LEU A 255 18.65 4.93 3.13
N LYS A 256 18.30 5.47 4.31
CA LYS A 256 18.37 6.90 4.64
C LYS A 256 18.88 7.13 6.06
N GLU A 257 19.77 8.11 6.24
CA GLU A 257 20.40 8.40 7.53
C GLU A 257 19.39 8.76 8.62
N ASP A 258 18.41 9.63 8.32
CA ASP A 258 17.38 10.03 9.30
C ASP A 258 16.60 8.82 9.84
N SER A 259 16.27 7.84 8.97
CA SER A 259 15.58 6.63 9.37
C SER A 259 16.48 5.70 10.20
N ILE A 260 17.78 5.63 9.90
CA ILE A 260 18.75 4.90 10.73
C ILE A 260 18.78 5.46 12.15
N ARG A 261 18.80 6.81 12.31
CA ARG A 261 18.83 7.50 13.62
C ARG A 261 17.59 7.23 14.47
N LEU A 262 16.44 6.99 13.86
CA LEU A 262 15.17 6.70 14.54
C LEU A 262 15.03 5.22 14.94
N SER A 263 15.88 4.33 14.39
CA SER A 263 15.72 2.90 14.49
C SER A 263 16.64 2.28 15.54
N GLU A 264 16.11 1.28 16.25
CA GLU A 264 16.94 0.45 17.16
C GLU A 264 17.77 -0.56 16.39
N ARG A 265 17.32 -0.95 15.18
CA ARG A 265 17.90 -1.99 14.34
C ARG A 265 17.59 -1.70 12.87
N VAL A 266 18.51 -2.01 11.96
CA VAL A 266 18.35 -1.78 10.52
C VAL A 266 18.84 -3.02 9.75
N LEU A 267 17.95 -3.58 8.91
CA LEU A 267 18.24 -4.74 8.06
C LEU A 267 18.27 -4.30 6.59
N ILE A 268 19.32 -4.62 5.85
CA ILE A 268 19.43 -4.26 4.43
C ILE A 268 18.52 -5.16 3.58
N THR A 269 17.65 -4.59 2.75
CA THR A 269 16.75 -5.34 1.86
C THR A 269 17.35 -5.58 0.48
N TRP A 270 18.11 -4.63 -0.01
CA TRP A 270 18.89 -4.68 -1.24
C TRP A 270 19.97 -3.61 -1.26
N SER A 271 21.01 -3.81 -2.06
CA SER A 271 22.03 -2.79 -2.35
C SER A 271 22.55 -2.96 -3.76
N LYS A 272 22.54 -1.90 -4.55
CA LYS A 272 23.05 -1.95 -5.93
C LYS A 272 24.57 -2.13 -5.98
N SER A 273 25.28 -1.53 -5.03
CA SER A 273 26.74 -1.63 -4.94
C SER A 273 27.22 -2.95 -4.30
N ARG A 274 26.42 -3.53 -3.38
CA ARG A 274 26.75 -4.75 -2.62
C ARG A 274 25.51 -5.67 -2.48
N PRO A 275 25.05 -6.29 -3.59
CA PRO A 275 23.88 -7.18 -3.56
C PRO A 275 24.03 -8.36 -2.60
N ASP A 276 25.26 -8.81 -2.37
CA ASP A 276 25.64 -9.89 -1.45
C ASP A 276 25.30 -9.61 0.03
N LEU A 277 24.99 -8.37 0.39
CA LEU A 277 24.68 -7.94 1.75
C LEU A 277 23.15 -7.84 2.05
N ALA A 278 22.30 -8.16 1.10
CA ALA A 278 20.85 -8.22 1.33
C ALA A 278 20.53 -9.28 2.42
N GLY A 279 19.62 -8.91 3.34
CA GLY A 279 19.24 -9.74 4.49
C GLY A 279 20.18 -9.64 5.69
N ARG A 280 21.19 -8.77 5.67
CA ARG A 280 22.12 -8.58 6.79
C ARG A 280 21.81 -7.32 7.59
N GLU A 281 22.15 -7.36 8.88
CA GLU A 281 22.09 -6.20 9.77
C GLU A 281 23.14 -5.15 9.38
N LEU A 282 22.75 -3.88 9.38
CA LEU A 282 23.67 -2.78 9.08
C LEU A 282 24.81 -2.66 10.11
N SER A 283 24.56 -3.00 11.40
CA SER A 283 25.57 -3.05 12.44
C SER A 283 26.67 -4.07 12.13
N ASP A 284 26.28 -5.29 11.72
CA ASP A 284 27.24 -6.36 11.42
C ASP A 284 28.07 -6.02 10.18
N ILE A 285 27.46 -5.35 9.20
CA ILE A 285 28.16 -4.84 8.00
C ILE A 285 29.17 -3.76 8.38
N ALA A 286 28.79 -2.82 9.26
CA ALA A 286 29.67 -1.76 9.74
C ALA A 286 30.89 -2.32 10.48
N ASP A 287 30.68 -3.31 11.37
CA ASP A 287 31.74 -4.01 12.09
C ASP A 287 32.73 -4.72 11.12
N GLU A 288 32.21 -5.42 10.12
CA GLU A 288 33.00 -6.10 9.09
C GLU A 288 33.83 -5.11 8.25
N LEU A 289 33.25 -3.95 7.92
CA LEU A 289 33.92 -2.89 7.16
C LEU A 289 34.87 -2.04 8.03
N GLY A 290 34.84 -2.20 9.36
CA GLY A 290 35.66 -1.44 10.30
C GLY A 290 35.31 0.06 10.34
N CYS A 291 34.03 0.43 10.16
CA CYS A 291 33.55 1.79 10.13
C CYS A 291 32.24 1.95 10.93
N ASP A 292 31.78 3.19 11.12
CA ASP A 292 30.48 3.47 11.75
C ASP A 292 29.30 3.13 10.79
N ILE A 293 28.08 2.99 11.37
CA ILE A 293 26.88 2.59 10.63
C ILE A 293 26.51 3.56 9.49
N PHE A 294 26.80 4.86 9.62
CA PHE A 294 26.49 5.84 8.59
C PHE A 294 27.48 5.76 7.43
N SER A 295 28.76 5.54 7.74
CA SER A 295 29.81 5.27 6.74
C SER A 295 29.54 3.96 5.99
N ALA A 296 29.06 2.92 6.67
CA ALA A 296 28.62 1.68 6.04
C ALA A 296 27.42 1.93 5.13
N ALA A 297 26.37 2.61 5.61
CA ALA A 297 25.18 2.93 4.84
C ALA A 297 25.52 3.72 3.57
N ALA A 298 26.46 4.67 3.63
CA ALA A 298 26.89 5.45 2.47
C ALA A 298 27.54 4.57 1.39
N GLN A 299 28.30 3.52 1.78
CA GLN A 299 28.96 2.59 0.85
C GLN A 299 27.96 1.63 0.17
N LEU A 300 26.77 1.43 0.76
CA LEU A 300 25.75 0.55 0.22
C LEU A 300 24.85 1.22 -0.83
N GLN A 301 24.88 2.54 -0.94
CA GLN A 301 23.97 3.31 -1.81
C GLN A 301 24.11 3.00 -3.31
N PRO A 302 23.01 3.05 -4.08
CA PRO A 302 21.64 3.12 -3.62
C PRO A 302 21.21 1.78 -3.02
N ALA A 303 20.37 1.83 -1.96
CA ALA A 303 19.98 0.65 -1.18
C ALA A 303 18.60 0.85 -0.52
N GLY A 304 17.98 -0.25 -0.13
CA GLY A 304 16.78 -0.29 0.70
C GLY A 304 17.04 -0.95 2.05
N ALA A 305 16.19 -0.65 3.03
CA ALA A 305 16.31 -1.22 4.37
C ALA A 305 14.97 -1.35 5.11
N VAL A 306 14.93 -2.31 6.03
CA VAL A 306 13.92 -2.43 7.08
C VAL A 306 14.40 -1.69 8.32
N TYR A 307 13.51 -0.91 8.92
CA TYR A 307 13.76 -0.06 10.07
C TYR A 307 12.89 -0.44 11.26
N PHE A 308 13.46 -0.93 12.34
CA PHE A 308 12.76 -1.27 13.58
C PHE A 308 12.65 -0.01 14.44
N ALA A 309 11.55 0.73 14.28
CA ALA A 309 11.39 2.06 14.83
C ALA A 309 10.04 2.32 15.52
N MET A 310 9.19 1.30 15.73
CA MET A 310 7.85 1.44 16.29
C MET A 310 7.66 0.55 17.51
N ALA A 311 6.81 0.97 18.47
CA ALA A 311 6.39 0.16 19.60
C ALA A 311 5.21 -0.73 19.25
N GLU A 312 5.18 -1.96 19.76
CA GLU A 312 4.09 -2.92 19.54
C GLU A 312 2.76 -2.39 20.10
N GLU A 313 2.78 -1.70 21.24
CA GLU A 313 1.59 -1.10 21.85
C GLU A 313 0.97 -0.01 20.97
N ASP A 314 1.80 0.75 20.24
CA ASP A 314 1.31 1.72 19.28
C ASP A 314 0.69 1.03 18.05
N VAL A 315 1.32 -0.03 17.54
CA VAL A 315 0.77 -0.83 16.44
C VAL A 315 -0.58 -1.42 16.83
N GLN A 316 -0.70 -2.03 18.01
CA GLN A 316 -1.97 -2.59 18.51
C GLN A 316 -3.05 -1.52 18.65
N ARG A 317 -2.72 -0.35 19.19
CA ARG A 317 -3.67 0.76 19.38
C ARG A 317 -4.18 1.29 18.03
N ILE A 318 -3.28 1.49 17.07
CA ILE A 318 -3.64 1.93 15.72
C ILE A 318 -4.50 0.86 15.01
N LEU A 319 -4.09 -0.42 15.07
CA LEU A 319 -4.87 -1.53 14.55
C LEU A 319 -6.26 -1.65 15.17
N SER A 320 -6.44 -1.28 16.44
CA SER A 320 -7.73 -1.36 17.14
C SER A 320 -8.72 -0.27 16.73
N HIS A 321 -8.26 0.78 16.07
CA HIS A 321 -9.11 1.92 15.74
C HIS A 321 -10.13 1.56 14.64
N PRO A 322 -11.42 1.96 14.76
CA PRO A 322 -12.48 1.55 13.82
C PRO A 322 -12.27 2.02 12.37
N ASN A 323 -11.51 3.11 12.16
CA ASN A 323 -11.20 3.68 10.86
C ASN A 323 -9.86 3.18 10.27
N ALA A 324 -9.22 2.19 10.90
CA ALA A 324 -8.03 1.54 10.39
C ALA A 324 -8.38 0.54 9.27
N MET A 325 -7.83 0.71 8.09
CA MET A 325 -7.79 -0.30 7.03
C MET A 325 -6.48 -1.08 7.10
N ILE A 326 -6.41 -2.21 6.43
CA ILE A 326 -5.19 -3.02 6.36
C ILE A 326 -4.51 -2.83 5.02
N GLY A 327 -3.29 -2.31 5.05
CA GLY A 327 -2.40 -2.21 3.89
C GLY A 327 -1.09 -2.94 4.16
N SER A 328 -0.51 -3.60 3.16
CA SER A 328 0.75 -4.32 3.36
C SER A 328 1.97 -3.40 3.29
N ASP A 329 1.89 -2.35 2.50
CA ASP A 329 3.04 -1.47 2.17
C ASP A 329 4.27 -2.29 1.68
N GLY A 330 3.99 -3.44 1.02
CA GLY A 330 5.01 -4.38 0.57
C GLY A 330 5.80 -3.86 -0.63
N LEU A 331 7.11 -4.15 -0.65
CA LEU A 331 8.03 -3.82 -1.75
C LEU A 331 8.42 -5.12 -2.48
N PRO A 332 7.75 -5.46 -3.60
CA PRO A 332 7.88 -6.78 -4.23
C PRO A 332 9.16 -6.97 -5.04
N HIS A 333 9.96 -5.92 -5.19
CA HIS A 333 11.20 -5.93 -5.98
C HIS A 333 12.47 -6.03 -5.13
N ASP A 334 12.34 -5.95 -3.79
CA ASP A 334 13.45 -6.14 -2.87
C ASP A 334 13.99 -7.57 -2.94
N GLU A 335 15.31 -7.75 -2.86
CA GLU A 335 15.96 -9.07 -2.84
C GLU A 335 15.64 -9.84 -1.56
N HIS A 336 15.62 -9.12 -0.43
CA HIS A 336 15.21 -9.61 0.89
C HIS A 336 14.10 -8.73 1.46
N PRO A 337 12.83 -8.88 0.98
CA PRO A 337 11.76 -7.95 1.33
C PRO A 337 11.37 -8.03 2.79
N HIS A 338 10.70 -6.98 3.30
CA HIS A 338 10.03 -7.03 4.58
C HIS A 338 8.95 -8.14 4.59
N PRO A 339 8.79 -8.95 5.66
CA PRO A 339 7.79 -10.04 5.74
C PRO A 339 6.34 -9.58 5.55
N ARG A 340 6.05 -8.28 5.70
CA ARG A 340 4.72 -7.71 5.43
C ARG A 340 4.22 -7.94 4.00
N LEU A 341 5.12 -8.12 3.04
CA LEU A 341 4.77 -8.45 1.65
C LEU A 341 4.00 -9.78 1.53
N TRP A 342 4.32 -10.78 2.38
CA TRP A 342 3.78 -12.13 2.33
C TRP A 342 2.90 -12.51 3.53
N GLY A 343 2.84 -11.69 4.59
CA GLY A 343 2.25 -12.09 5.86
C GLY A 343 1.22 -11.13 6.46
N THR A 344 0.98 -9.95 5.90
CA THR A 344 0.16 -8.90 6.52
C THR A 344 -1.24 -9.38 6.89
N PHE A 345 -2.00 -9.92 5.96
CA PHE A 345 -3.41 -10.31 6.18
C PHE A 345 -3.56 -11.51 7.11
N PRO A 346 -2.81 -12.61 6.92
CA PRO A 346 -2.82 -13.73 7.85
C PRO A 346 -2.35 -13.36 9.26
N ARG A 347 -1.39 -12.43 9.41
CA ARG A 347 -0.95 -11.93 10.71
C ARG A 347 -2.06 -11.18 11.45
N VAL A 348 -2.85 -10.37 10.74
CA VAL A 348 -4.03 -9.71 11.32
C VAL A 348 -5.02 -10.77 11.84
N LEU A 349 -5.30 -11.81 11.06
CA LEU A 349 -6.26 -12.85 11.43
C LEU A 349 -5.72 -13.77 12.54
N GLY A 350 -4.51 -14.28 12.39
CA GLY A 350 -3.93 -15.24 13.33
C GLY A 350 -3.46 -14.59 14.62
N HIS A 351 -2.51 -13.67 14.50
CA HIS A 351 -1.85 -13.10 15.68
C HIS A 351 -2.74 -12.06 16.41
N TYR A 352 -3.24 -11.02 15.70
CA TYR A 352 -3.96 -9.92 16.36
C TYR A 352 -5.41 -10.28 16.69
N CYS A 353 -6.11 -10.97 15.79
CA CYS A 353 -7.52 -11.34 16.02
C CYS A 353 -7.65 -12.59 16.90
N ARG A 354 -7.09 -13.74 16.48
CA ARG A 354 -7.27 -15.01 17.19
C ARG A 354 -6.47 -15.06 18.51
N ASP A 355 -5.15 -14.79 18.46
CA ASP A 355 -4.26 -15.03 19.59
C ASP A 355 -4.32 -13.89 20.62
N LEU A 356 -4.26 -12.63 20.21
CA LEU A 356 -4.33 -11.44 21.08
C LEU A 356 -5.75 -10.98 21.36
N LYS A 357 -6.75 -11.39 20.55
CA LYS A 357 -8.17 -10.99 20.67
C LYS A 357 -8.36 -9.46 20.68
N LEU A 358 -7.56 -8.76 19.86
CA LEU A 358 -7.55 -7.31 19.79
C LEU A 358 -8.89 -6.77 19.25
N PHE A 359 -9.54 -7.50 18.35
CA PHE A 359 -10.85 -7.24 17.75
C PHE A 359 -11.48 -8.57 17.30
N SER A 360 -12.78 -8.56 16.97
CA SER A 360 -13.47 -9.75 16.48
C SER A 360 -13.06 -10.10 15.05
N LEU A 361 -13.30 -11.36 14.64
CA LEU A 361 -13.03 -11.83 13.29
C LEU A 361 -13.82 -11.04 12.23
N GLU A 362 -15.10 -10.74 12.53
CA GLU A 362 -15.96 -9.95 11.64
C GLU A 362 -15.40 -8.54 11.44
N GLU A 363 -14.87 -7.94 12.51
CA GLU A 363 -14.26 -6.62 12.44
C GLU A 363 -12.95 -6.65 11.64
N ALA A 364 -12.10 -7.66 11.83
CA ALA A 364 -10.91 -7.87 11.01
C ALA A 364 -11.28 -7.96 9.52
N ILE A 365 -12.25 -8.83 9.18
CA ILE A 365 -12.73 -9.01 7.82
C ILE A 365 -13.32 -7.71 7.27
N ARG A 366 -14.16 -6.98 8.04
CA ARG A 366 -14.75 -5.70 7.62
C ARG A 366 -13.68 -4.71 7.16
N ARG A 367 -12.60 -4.56 7.93
CA ARG A 367 -11.50 -3.62 7.65
C ARG A 367 -10.67 -4.03 6.43
N MET A 368 -10.55 -5.32 6.18
CA MET A 368 -9.82 -5.87 5.03
C MET A 368 -10.69 -5.99 3.77
N THR A 369 -12.00 -5.70 3.84
CA THR A 369 -12.93 -5.93 2.74
C THR A 369 -13.93 -4.78 2.54
N GLY A 370 -15.09 -4.82 3.19
CA GLY A 370 -16.21 -3.89 2.97
C GLY A 370 -15.85 -2.44 3.28
N TYR A 371 -15.17 -2.17 4.40
CA TYR A 371 -14.73 -0.82 4.76
C TYR A 371 -13.68 -0.27 3.79
N SER A 372 -12.72 -1.09 3.39
CA SER A 372 -11.72 -0.73 2.38
C SER A 372 -12.37 -0.43 1.02
N ALA A 373 -13.33 -1.28 0.60
CA ALA A 373 -14.05 -1.07 -0.66
C ALA A 373 -14.86 0.24 -0.64
N GLU A 374 -15.58 0.51 0.45
CA GLU A 374 -16.36 1.75 0.64
C GLU A 374 -15.46 2.99 0.60
N THR A 375 -14.37 2.96 1.38
CA THR A 375 -13.42 4.08 1.48
C THR A 375 -12.83 4.43 0.13
N PHE A 376 -12.44 3.43 -0.67
CA PHE A 376 -11.86 3.65 -2.00
C PHE A 376 -12.90 3.71 -3.13
N GLY A 377 -14.19 3.46 -2.84
CA GLY A 377 -15.27 3.52 -3.82
C GLY A 377 -15.25 2.37 -4.83
N LEU A 378 -14.84 1.18 -4.39
CA LEU A 378 -14.82 -0.04 -5.21
C LEU A 378 -16.24 -0.62 -5.26
N ILE A 379 -16.91 -0.45 -6.38
CA ILE A 379 -18.33 -0.82 -6.54
C ILE A 379 -18.48 -2.35 -6.61
N ASP A 380 -19.46 -2.88 -5.85
CA ASP A 380 -19.81 -4.31 -5.78
C ASP A 380 -18.66 -5.26 -5.43
N ARG A 381 -17.66 -4.76 -4.65
CA ARG A 381 -16.56 -5.54 -4.09
C ARG A 381 -16.51 -5.45 -2.58
N GLY A 382 -15.74 -6.35 -1.95
CA GLY A 382 -15.59 -6.41 -0.48
C GLY A 382 -16.83 -6.90 0.26
N VAL A 383 -17.82 -7.47 -0.42
CA VAL A 383 -19.08 -7.95 0.14
C VAL A 383 -19.52 -9.26 -0.50
N LEU A 384 -20.19 -10.13 0.29
CA LEU A 384 -20.86 -11.34 -0.21
C LEU A 384 -22.34 -11.06 -0.36
N LYS A 385 -22.76 -10.59 -1.53
CA LYS A 385 -24.18 -10.36 -1.86
C LYS A 385 -24.46 -10.79 -3.32
N ALA A 386 -25.72 -11.09 -3.63
CA ALA A 386 -26.12 -11.36 -5.00
C ALA A 386 -25.88 -10.12 -5.88
N GLY A 387 -25.29 -10.33 -7.04
CA GLY A 387 -24.93 -9.25 -7.99
C GLY A 387 -23.53 -8.64 -7.75
N ALA A 388 -22.88 -8.90 -6.63
CA ALA A 388 -21.48 -8.51 -6.43
C ALA A 388 -20.50 -9.43 -7.18
N PHE A 389 -19.30 -8.93 -7.43
CA PHE A 389 -18.22 -9.75 -7.99
C PHE A 389 -17.84 -10.88 -7.03
N ALA A 390 -17.57 -12.06 -7.57
CA ALA A 390 -17.19 -13.23 -6.79
C ALA A 390 -15.69 -13.20 -6.46
N ASP A 391 -15.30 -12.22 -5.64
CA ASP A 391 -14.00 -12.14 -4.98
C ASP A 391 -14.17 -12.75 -3.59
N ILE A 392 -13.60 -13.93 -3.36
CA ILE A 392 -13.91 -14.76 -2.19
C ILE A 392 -12.60 -15.35 -1.65
N THR A 393 -12.44 -15.31 -0.33
CA THR A 393 -11.38 -16.00 0.39
C THR A 393 -11.98 -17.02 1.33
N ILE A 394 -11.50 -18.27 1.24
CA ILE A 394 -11.87 -19.37 2.12
C ILE A 394 -10.64 -19.74 2.95
N PHE A 395 -10.78 -19.71 4.26
CA PHE A 395 -9.67 -19.98 5.18
C PHE A 395 -10.11 -20.71 6.44
N ASP A 396 -9.16 -21.32 7.11
CA ASP A 396 -9.31 -21.99 8.40
C ASP A 396 -8.96 -20.99 9.51
N GLU A 397 -9.93 -20.62 10.36
CA GLU A 397 -9.72 -19.64 11.43
C GLU A 397 -8.78 -20.14 12.53
N ASP A 398 -8.71 -21.46 12.76
CA ASP A 398 -7.85 -22.07 13.78
C ASP A 398 -6.36 -22.10 13.36
N THR A 399 -6.08 -22.14 12.06
CA THR A 399 -4.72 -22.36 11.54
C THR A 399 -4.17 -21.20 10.69
N VAL A 400 -5.00 -20.21 10.33
CA VAL A 400 -4.54 -19.05 9.55
C VAL A 400 -3.46 -18.29 10.32
N LEU A 401 -2.28 -18.12 9.66
CA LEU A 401 -1.12 -17.46 10.26
C LEU A 401 -0.11 -17.05 9.18
N ASP A 402 0.58 -15.95 9.42
CA ASP A 402 1.77 -15.60 8.66
C ASP A 402 2.93 -16.56 8.98
N ARG A 403 3.69 -16.91 7.94
CA ARG A 403 4.90 -17.74 8.05
C ARG A 403 6.14 -16.97 7.59
N ALA A 404 5.94 -15.83 6.98
CA ALA A 404 7.00 -14.92 6.60
C ALA A 404 7.65 -14.30 7.83
N THR A 405 8.97 -14.39 7.93
CA THR A 405 9.80 -13.81 9.01
C THR A 405 10.85 -12.89 8.41
N PHE A 406 11.54 -12.10 9.23
CA PHE A 406 12.65 -11.27 8.75
C PHE A 406 13.82 -12.11 8.19
N ASP A 407 13.98 -13.37 8.61
CA ASP A 407 14.99 -14.30 8.08
C ASP A 407 14.52 -15.02 6.81
N LYS A 408 13.19 -15.27 6.69
CA LYS A 408 12.57 -15.99 5.57
C LYS A 408 11.33 -15.23 5.09
N PRO A 409 11.51 -14.05 4.47
CA PRO A 409 10.42 -13.12 4.22
C PRO A 409 9.46 -13.56 3.11
N MET A 410 9.88 -14.43 2.19
CA MET A 410 9.08 -14.88 1.04
C MET A 410 8.46 -16.27 1.30
N THR A 411 7.70 -16.37 2.38
CA THR A 411 7.05 -17.63 2.78
C THR A 411 5.52 -17.47 2.72
N PRO A 412 4.80 -18.26 1.90
CA PRO A 412 3.34 -18.22 1.87
C PRO A 412 2.70 -18.51 3.23
N ALA A 413 1.54 -17.90 3.48
CA ALA A 413 0.78 -18.07 4.71
C ALA A 413 0.30 -19.51 4.90
N ALA A 414 -0.04 -19.85 6.15
CA ALA A 414 -0.82 -21.05 6.49
C ALA A 414 -2.32 -20.73 6.55
N GLY A 415 -3.17 -21.74 6.39
CA GLY A 415 -4.61 -21.66 6.64
C GLY A 415 -5.44 -20.95 5.57
N ILE A 416 -4.87 -20.46 4.49
CA ILE A 416 -5.61 -19.94 3.32
C ILE A 416 -5.83 -21.10 2.35
N ASP A 417 -7.09 -21.58 2.25
CA ASP A 417 -7.42 -22.78 1.48
C ASP A 417 -7.71 -22.47 0.00
N THR A 418 -8.59 -21.49 -0.27
CA THR A 418 -9.00 -21.15 -1.63
C THR A 418 -9.21 -19.65 -1.77
N VAL A 419 -8.68 -19.08 -2.84
CA VAL A 419 -8.95 -17.67 -3.22
C VAL A 419 -9.53 -17.63 -4.62
N MET A 420 -10.59 -16.86 -4.77
CA MET A 420 -11.32 -16.67 -6.00
C MET A 420 -11.36 -15.17 -6.34
N VAL A 421 -11.04 -14.83 -7.57
CA VAL A 421 -11.12 -13.47 -8.11
C VAL A 421 -12.04 -13.49 -9.32
N ASN A 422 -13.04 -12.61 -9.35
CA ASN A 422 -14.03 -12.52 -10.43
C ASN A 422 -14.61 -13.90 -10.82
N GLY A 423 -14.85 -14.78 -9.83
CA GLY A 423 -15.40 -16.11 -10.02
C GLY A 423 -14.42 -17.20 -10.48
N SER A 424 -13.15 -16.87 -10.69
CA SER A 424 -12.10 -17.83 -11.05
C SER A 424 -11.19 -18.11 -9.87
N VAL A 425 -10.90 -19.39 -9.59
CA VAL A 425 -9.96 -19.78 -8.54
C VAL A 425 -8.54 -19.43 -8.96
N VAL A 426 -7.84 -18.64 -8.14
CA VAL A 426 -6.46 -18.20 -8.36
C VAL A 426 -5.46 -18.88 -7.41
N TRP A 427 -5.92 -19.30 -6.23
CA TRP A 427 -5.14 -20.02 -5.23
C TRP A 427 -5.91 -21.22 -4.68
N GLU A 428 -5.26 -22.38 -4.63
CA GLU A 428 -5.84 -23.62 -4.11
C GLU A 428 -4.72 -24.63 -3.79
N HIS A 429 -4.93 -25.44 -2.75
CA HIS A 429 -3.97 -26.48 -2.33
C HIS A 429 -2.56 -25.95 -2.05
N GLY A 430 -2.45 -24.70 -1.55
CA GLY A 430 -1.18 -24.08 -1.19
C GLY A 430 -0.34 -23.58 -2.39
N CYS A 431 -0.94 -23.43 -3.58
CA CYS A 431 -0.26 -22.93 -4.76
C CYS A 431 -1.18 -22.10 -5.68
N ALA A 432 -0.56 -21.26 -6.50
CA ALA A 432 -1.25 -20.51 -7.53
C ALA A 432 -1.74 -21.45 -8.64
N THR A 433 -2.96 -21.21 -9.15
CA THR A 433 -3.54 -21.98 -10.27
C THR A 433 -3.03 -21.54 -11.63
N GLY A 434 -2.43 -20.35 -11.72
CA GLY A 434 -2.03 -19.72 -12.97
C GLY A 434 -3.14 -18.90 -13.65
N ASN A 435 -4.36 -18.92 -13.14
CA ASN A 435 -5.45 -18.08 -13.66
C ASN A 435 -5.18 -16.60 -13.35
N ARG A 436 -5.53 -15.72 -14.30
CA ARG A 436 -5.32 -14.27 -14.22
C ARG A 436 -6.61 -13.53 -14.57
N PRO A 437 -7.64 -13.62 -13.72
CA PRO A 437 -8.95 -13.03 -13.98
C PRO A 437 -9.07 -11.59 -13.46
N GLY A 438 -7.98 -10.96 -13.02
CA GLY A 438 -7.99 -9.63 -12.45
C GLY A 438 -8.42 -8.56 -13.44
N HIS A 439 -9.08 -7.53 -12.93
CA HIS A 439 -9.54 -6.37 -13.69
C HIS A 439 -8.86 -5.09 -13.23
N VAL A 440 -8.67 -4.13 -14.12
CA VAL A 440 -8.42 -2.73 -13.79
C VAL A 440 -9.71 -2.14 -13.21
N LEU A 441 -9.66 -1.67 -11.96
CA LEU A 441 -10.79 -1.07 -11.26
C LEU A 441 -10.75 0.44 -11.48
N ARG A 442 -11.55 0.94 -12.43
CA ARG A 442 -11.62 2.36 -12.74
C ARG A 442 -12.60 3.10 -11.82
N HIS A 443 -12.27 4.34 -11.50
CA HIS A 443 -13.17 5.22 -10.76
C HIS A 443 -14.52 5.37 -11.48
N GLY A 444 -15.63 5.29 -10.72
CA GLY A 444 -16.99 5.44 -11.28
C GLY A 444 -17.58 4.21 -11.97
N GLY A 445 -16.89 3.06 -11.96
CA GLY A 445 -17.52 1.77 -12.29
C GLY A 445 -17.71 1.48 -13.77
N ASN A 446 -16.94 2.07 -14.68
CA ASN A 446 -16.90 1.61 -16.07
C ASN A 446 -16.07 0.33 -16.16
N HIS A 447 -16.69 -0.82 -15.84
CA HIS A 447 -16.12 -2.11 -16.21
C HIS A 447 -16.56 -2.40 -17.65
N PRO A 448 -15.66 -2.79 -18.57
CA PRO A 448 -16.08 -3.37 -19.85
C PRO A 448 -16.93 -4.62 -19.53
N ASN A 449 -18.12 -4.65 -20.12
CA ASN A 449 -19.04 -5.79 -20.06
C ASN A 449 -18.42 -7.05 -20.68
#